data_32f24ec24e4a34c090c5f0dea290bd12
#
_entry.id   32f24ec24e4a34c090c5f0dea290bd12
#
_cell.length_a   1.000
_cell.length_b   1.000
_cell.length_c   1.000
_cell.angle_alpha   90.00
_cell.angle_beta   90.00
_cell.angle_gamma   90.00
#
_symmetry.space_group_name_H-M   'P 1'
#
loop_
_entity.id
_entity.type
_entity.pdbx_description
1 polymer ?
#
loop_
_entity_poly.entity_id
_entity_poly.type
_entity_poly.pdbx_seq_one_letter_code
_entity_poly.pdbx_strand_id
1 'polypeptide(L)'
;MGLLYVNENGAVIGVEANQCTVTYKDGMKRRIPIESLEAITIMGQSQMTTQCAEECMERGISVSYFSKGGRYFGRLISTGHVNTERQRKQSALYDTEFAVKIGKKILNAKIKNQSVVLKRYEKSKGITLNEEQKMMNICRNKVLECQKISEMIGF
;
A
#
# COMPACT_ATOMS: atom_id res chain seq x y z
N MET A 1 -15.66 1.03 -8.26
CA MET A 1 -14.38 0.44 -7.85
C MET A 1 -14.06 0.93 -6.46
N GLY A 2 -14.02 0.03 -5.50
CA GLY A 2 -13.95 0.37 -4.08
C GLY A 2 -12.81 -0.32 -3.34
N LEU A 3 -12.21 0.39 -2.39
CA LEU A 3 -11.23 -0.14 -1.46
C LEU A 3 -11.87 -0.30 -0.08
N LEU A 4 -11.82 -1.50 0.49
CA LEU A 4 -12.31 -1.75 1.84
C LEU A 4 -11.16 -1.70 2.83
N TYR A 5 -11.23 -0.79 3.80
CA TYR A 5 -10.30 -0.72 4.92
C TYR A 5 -10.99 -1.21 6.20
N VAL A 6 -10.44 -2.26 6.80
CA VAL A 6 -10.91 -2.79 8.08
C VAL A 6 -9.84 -2.51 9.14
N ASN A 7 -10.12 -1.55 10.03
CA ASN A 7 -9.20 -1.10 11.08
C ASN A 7 -9.79 -1.30 12.49
N GLU A 8 -10.59 -2.35 12.66
CA GLU A 8 -11.25 -2.67 13.94
C GLU A 8 -10.74 -4.01 14.47
N ASN A 9 -10.17 -4.01 15.67
CA ASN A 9 -9.69 -5.23 16.30
C ASN A 9 -10.85 -6.18 16.63
N GLY A 10 -10.72 -7.44 16.19
CA GLY A 10 -11.73 -8.47 16.42
C GLY A 10 -12.91 -8.43 15.46
N ALA A 11 -12.85 -7.60 14.41
CA ALA A 11 -13.82 -7.70 13.32
C ALA A 11 -13.60 -9.01 12.54
N VAL A 12 -14.69 -9.59 12.02
CA VAL A 12 -14.69 -10.79 11.19
C VAL A 12 -15.16 -10.41 9.79
N ILE A 13 -14.32 -10.69 8.80
CA ILE A 13 -14.59 -10.44 7.39
C ILE A 13 -15.02 -11.76 6.78
N GLY A 14 -16.21 -11.80 6.21
CA GLY A 14 -16.82 -12.98 5.60
C GLY A 14 -17.45 -12.67 4.25
N VAL A 15 -18.07 -13.68 3.66
CA VAL A 15 -18.89 -13.55 2.45
C VAL A 15 -20.23 -14.21 2.65
N GLU A 16 -21.30 -13.54 2.24
CA GLU A 16 -22.67 -14.04 2.28
C GLU A 16 -23.44 -13.49 1.07
N ALA A 17 -24.12 -14.38 0.35
CA ALA A 17 -24.98 -14.00 -0.78
C ALA A 17 -24.33 -12.95 -1.72
N ASN A 18 -23.10 -13.21 -2.18
CA ASN A 18 -22.33 -12.33 -3.06
C ASN A 18 -21.97 -10.96 -2.48
N GLN A 19 -22.00 -10.84 -1.14
CA GLN A 19 -21.61 -9.63 -0.41
C GLN A 19 -20.46 -9.93 0.53
N CYS A 20 -19.43 -9.09 0.52
CA CYS A 20 -18.43 -9.04 1.56
C CYS A 20 -19.06 -8.48 2.82
N THR A 21 -18.93 -9.20 3.93
CA THR A 21 -19.51 -8.82 5.23
C THR A 21 -18.41 -8.49 6.21
N VAL A 22 -18.59 -7.44 6.99
CA VAL A 22 -17.73 -7.10 8.12
C VAL A 22 -18.59 -7.10 9.38
N THR A 23 -18.35 -8.08 10.24
CA THR A 23 -19.05 -8.21 11.53
C THR A 23 -18.15 -7.66 12.64
N TYR A 24 -18.62 -6.69 13.37
CA TYR A 24 -17.92 -6.04 14.49
C TYR A 24 -18.20 -6.78 15.80
N LYS A 25 -17.41 -6.50 16.85
CA LYS A 25 -17.55 -7.13 18.16
C LYS A 25 -18.88 -6.83 18.86
N ASP A 26 -19.49 -5.70 18.58
CA ASP A 26 -20.79 -5.30 19.08
C ASP A 26 -21.97 -5.97 18.36
N GLY A 27 -21.67 -6.87 17.41
CA GLY A 27 -22.66 -7.57 16.58
C GLY A 27 -23.13 -6.77 15.37
N MET A 28 -22.71 -5.50 15.21
CA MET A 28 -23.04 -4.73 14.01
C MET A 28 -22.42 -5.40 12.77
N LYS A 29 -23.19 -5.47 11.70
CA LYS A 29 -22.76 -6.09 10.43
C LYS A 29 -22.93 -5.10 9.28
N ARG A 30 -21.85 -4.87 8.55
CA ARG A 30 -21.88 -4.13 7.28
C ARG A 30 -21.77 -5.10 6.11
N ARG A 31 -22.47 -4.79 5.03
CA ARG A 31 -22.47 -5.57 3.79
C ARG A 31 -22.07 -4.68 2.62
N ILE A 32 -21.20 -5.19 1.78
CA ILE A 32 -20.66 -4.49 0.61
C ILE A 32 -20.72 -5.46 -0.57
N PRO A 33 -21.31 -5.09 -1.72
CA PRO A 33 -21.29 -5.95 -2.89
C PRO A 33 -19.84 -6.30 -3.25
N ILE A 34 -19.52 -7.60 -3.31
CA ILE A 34 -18.14 -8.04 -3.51
C ILE A 34 -17.60 -7.60 -4.89
N GLU A 35 -18.47 -7.50 -5.88
CA GLU A 35 -18.15 -7.03 -7.23
C GLU A 35 -17.69 -5.57 -7.29
N SER A 36 -18.03 -4.78 -6.28
CA SER A 36 -17.58 -3.39 -6.18
C SER A 36 -16.17 -3.26 -5.62
N LEU A 37 -15.58 -4.34 -5.07
CA LEU A 37 -14.30 -4.32 -4.40
C LEU A 37 -13.14 -4.63 -5.36
N GLU A 38 -12.10 -3.82 -5.30
CA GLU A 38 -10.81 -4.04 -5.96
C GLU A 38 -9.77 -4.61 -5.00
N ALA A 39 -9.80 -4.18 -3.75
CA ALA A 39 -8.88 -4.64 -2.73
C ALA A 39 -9.47 -4.48 -1.33
N ILE A 40 -8.98 -5.34 -0.42
CA ILE A 40 -9.28 -5.29 1.01
C ILE A 40 -7.96 -5.05 1.76
N THR A 41 -7.95 -4.08 2.67
CA THR A 41 -6.82 -3.82 3.56
C THR A 41 -7.25 -4.07 5.00
N ILE A 42 -6.59 -5.02 5.64
CA ILE A 42 -6.83 -5.41 7.03
C ILE A 42 -5.72 -4.81 7.88
N MET A 43 -6.10 -3.99 8.85
CA MET A 43 -5.19 -3.32 9.78
C MET A 43 -5.47 -3.77 11.21
N GLY A 44 -4.46 -4.32 11.86
CA GLY A 44 -4.59 -4.83 13.25
C GLY A 44 -5.08 -6.28 13.32
N GLN A 45 -5.83 -6.61 14.36
CA GLN A 45 -6.24 -7.96 14.70
C GLN A 45 -7.69 -8.23 14.26
N SER A 46 -7.91 -8.40 12.96
CA SER A 46 -9.18 -8.84 12.40
C SER A 46 -9.03 -10.21 11.77
N GLN A 47 -10.12 -10.95 11.64
CA GLN A 47 -10.13 -12.27 11.03
C GLN A 47 -10.79 -12.20 9.65
N MET A 48 -10.31 -13.02 8.72
CA MET A 48 -10.97 -13.29 7.45
C MET A 48 -11.32 -14.76 7.38
N THR A 49 -12.56 -15.07 6.99
CA THR A 49 -12.98 -16.47 6.79
C THR A 49 -12.31 -17.03 5.55
N THR A 50 -12.04 -18.36 5.55
CA THR A 50 -11.46 -19.05 4.40
C THR A 50 -12.30 -18.86 3.14
N GLN A 51 -13.62 -18.95 3.26
CA GLN A 51 -14.54 -18.74 2.13
C GLN A 51 -14.43 -17.34 1.53
N CYS A 52 -14.26 -16.30 2.39
CA CYS A 52 -14.07 -14.96 1.90
C CYS A 52 -12.70 -14.80 1.20
N ALA A 53 -11.67 -15.46 1.70
CA ALA A 53 -10.35 -15.47 1.08
C ALA A 53 -10.37 -16.17 -0.29
N GLU A 54 -11.04 -17.31 -0.40
CA GLU A 54 -11.23 -18.05 -1.65
C GLU A 54 -11.98 -17.20 -2.68
N GLU A 55 -13.10 -16.61 -2.30
CA GLU A 55 -13.89 -15.74 -3.17
C GLU A 55 -13.10 -14.51 -3.65
N CYS A 56 -12.28 -13.91 -2.76
CA CYS A 56 -11.37 -12.82 -3.15
C CYS A 56 -10.34 -13.28 -4.19
N MET A 57 -9.76 -14.46 -4.02
CA MET A 57 -8.79 -15.02 -4.97
C MET A 57 -9.42 -15.34 -6.32
N GLU A 58 -10.60 -15.92 -6.36
CA GLU A 58 -11.33 -16.22 -7.59
C GLU A 58 -11.65 -14.95 -8.40
N ARG A 59 -11.99 -13.88 -7.70
CA ARG A 59 -12.33 -12.58 -8.33
C ARG A 59 -11.12 -11.66 -8.56
N GLY A 60 -9.92 -12.08 -8.16
CA GLY A 60 -8.71 -11.24 -8.29
C GLY A 60 -8.67 -10.06 -7.33
N ILE A 61 -9.48 -10.07 -6.25
CA ILE A 61 -9.46 -9.06 -5.20
C ILE A 61 -8.26 -9.31 -4.30
N SER A 62 -7.31 -8.38 -4.24
CA SER A 62 -6.13 -8.52 -3.38
C SER A 62 -6.46 -8.18 -1.92
N VAL A 63 -5.94 -8.99 -0.98
CA VAL A 63 -6.10 -8.74 0.45
C VAL A 63 -4.74 -8.45 1.06
N SER A 64 -4.56 -7.28 1.66
CA SER A 64 -3.31 -6.85 2.28
C SER A 64 -3.44 -6.77 3.80
N TYR A 65 -2.40 -7.22 4.51
CA TYR A 65 -2.36 -7.28 5.96
C TYR A 65 -1.32 -6.31 6.50
N PHE A 66 -1.75 -5.48 7.46
CA PHE A 66 -0.91 -4.50 8.14
C PHE A 66 -1.09 -4.59 9.66
N SER A 67 -0.07 -4.20 10.41
CA SER A 67 -0.24 -3.90 11.83
C SER A 67 -1.11 -2.65 12.00
N LYS A 68 -1.63 -2.43 13.19
CA LYS A 68 -2.37 -1.19 13.54
C LYS A 68 -1.51 0.07 13.34
N GLY A 69 -0.19 -0.03 13.46
CA GLY A 69 0.78 1.05 13.20
C GLY A 69 1.22 1.19 11.74
N GLY A 70 0.63 0.43 10.80
CA GLY A 70 0.92 0.55 9.37
C GLY A 70 2.09 -0.31 8.88
N ARG A 71 2.70 -1.20 9.71
CA ARG A 71 3.72 -2.14 9.25
C ARG A 71 3.07 -3.19 8.34
N TYR A 72 3.56 -3.32 7.14
CA TYR A 72 3.10 -4.33 6.17
C TYR A 72 3.60 -5.73 6.55
N PHE A 73 2.72 -6.72 6.54
CA PHE A 73 3.05 -8.13 6.77
C PHE A 73 3.08 -8.95 5.50
N GLY A 74 2.14 -8.72 4.60
CA GLY A 74 2.00 -9.49 3.38
C GLY A 74 0.64 -9.28 2.71
N ARG A 75 0.44 -10.01 1.61
CA ARG A 75 -0.82 -9.98 0.88
C ARG A 75 -1.20 -11.35 0.34
N LEU A 76 -2.50 -11.58 0.26
CA LEU A 76 -3.11 -12.68 -0.45
C LEU A 76 -3.48 -12.21 -1.86
N ILE A 77 -3.01 -12.92 -2.88
CA ILE A 77 -3.34 -12.68 -4.28
C ILE A 77 -3.53 -14.00 -5.00
N SER A 78 -4.45 -14.03 -5.96
CA SER A 78 -4.63 -15.19 -6.83
C SER A 78 -3.49 -15.31 -7.84
N THR A 79 -2.98 -16.50 -8.03
CA THR A 79 -2.00 -16.79 -9.09
C THR A 79 -2.62 -16.71 -10.49
N GLY A 80 -3.91 -17.01 -10.62
CA GLY A 80 -4.65 -16.95 -11.89
C GLY A 80 -4.79 -15.54 -12.47
N HIS A 81 -4.67 -14.50 -11.63
CA HIS A 81 -4.75 -13.09 -12.04
C HIS A 81 -3.39 -12.41 -12.19
N VAL A 82 -2.29 -13.17 -12.07
CA VAL A 82 -0.93 -12.65 -12.21
C VAL A 82 -0.54 -12.60 -13.70
N ASN A 83 -0.16 -11.42 -14.19
CA ASN A 83 0.38 -11.27 -15.52
C ASN A 83 1.88 -11.63 -15.53
N THR A 84 2.18 -12.91 -15.78
CA THR A 84 3.54 -13.48 -15.78
C THR A 84 4.45 -12.85 -16.84
N GLU A 85 3.90 -12.47 -18.01
CA GLU A 85 4.66 -11.78 -19.05
C GLU A 85 5.12 -10.39 -18.57
N ARG A 86 4.24 -9.65 -17.92
CA ARG A 86 4.60 -8.35 -17.31
C ARG A 86 5.68 -8.51 -16.24
N GLN A 87 5.57 -9.52 -15.38
CA GLN A 87 6.57 -9.79 -14.35
C GLN A 87 7.93 -10.12 -14.97
N ARG A 88 7.95 -10.95 -16.01
CA ARG A 88 9.18 -11.27 -16.74
C ARG A 88 9.81 -10.03 -17.38
N LYS A 89 9.00 -9.16 -17.99
CA LYS A 89 9.48 -7.89 -18.56
C LYS A 89 10.02 -6.96 -17.46
N GLN A 90 9.36 -6.87 -16.32
CA GLN A 90 9.84 -6.07 -15.19
C GLN A 90 11.18 -6.60 -14.64
N SER A 91 11.31 -7.93 -14.49
CA SER A 91 12.56 -8.56 -14.05
C SER A 91 13.71 -8.32 -15.03
N ALA A 92 13.45 -8.40 -16.34
CA ALA A 92 14.46 -8.13 -17.37
C ALA A 92 14.92 -6.66 -17.40
N LEU A 93 14.12 -5.74 -16.87
CA LEU A 93 14.47 -4.32 -16.78
C LEU A 93 15.20 -3.95 -15.46
N TYR A 94 15.35 -4.90 -14.53
CA TYR A 94 16.13 -4.71 -13.33
C TYR A 94 17.59 -4.39 -13.70
N ASP A 95 18.28 -3.55 -13.02
CA ASP A 95 19.67 -3.09 -13.31
C ASP A 95 19.91 -2.42 -14.68
N THR A 96 18.86 -1.99 -15.37
CA THR A 96 18.99 -1.19 -16.60
C THR A 96 18.90 0.31 -16.29
N GLU A 97 19.40 1.14 -17.25
CA GLU A 97 19.22 2.60 -17.18
C GLU A 97 17.75 3.03 -17.04
N PHE A 98 16.84 2.26 -17.64
CA PHE A 98 15.40 2.50 -17.51
C PHE A 98 14.94 2.35 -16.05
N ALA A 99 15.41 1.32 -15.34
CA ALA A 99 15.08 1.12 -13.94
C ALA A 99 15.60 2.27 -13.06
N VAL A 100 16.84 2.71 -13.29
CA VAL A 100 17.42 3.88 -12.62
C VAL A 100 16.59 5.14 -12.86
N LYS A 101 16.23 5.40 -14.12
CA LYS A 101 15.41 6.56 -14.52
C LYS A 101 14.03 6.56 -13.83
N ILE A 102 13.37 5.39 -13.77
CA ILE A 102 12.08 5.25 -13.09
C ILE A 102 12.23 5.38 -11.58
N GLY A 103 13.25 4.75 -10.97
CA GLY A 103 13.57 4.87 -9.56
C GLY A 103 13.75 6.33 -9.13
N LYS A 104 14.54 7.10 -9.86
CA LYS A 104 14.72 8.55 -9.63
C LYS A 104 13.40 9.31 -9.65
N LYS A 105 12.54 9.05 -10.64
CA LYS A 105 11.23 9.72 -10.74
C LYS A 105 10.33 9.41 -9.55
N ILE A 106 10.25 8.13 -9.16
CA ILE A 106 9.41 7.67 -8.03
C ILE A 106 9.91 8.28 -6.73
N LEU A 107 11.21 8.18 -6.44
CA LEU A 107 11.78 8.71 -5.20
C LEU A 107 11.71 10.24 -5.14
N ASN A 108 12.00 10.94 -6.23
CA ASN A 108 11.84 12.39 -6.29
C ASN A 108 10.40 12.83 -5.99
N ALA A 109 9.39 12.15 -6.57
CA ALA A 109 8.00 12.43 -6.29
C ALA A 109 7.63 12.13 -4.83
N LYS A 110 8.10 10.99 -4.29
CA LYS A 110 7.88 10.61 -2.88
C LYS A 110 8.44 11.65 -1.92
N ILE A 111 9.71 12.06 -2.10
CA ILE A 111 10.37 13.06 -1.24
C ILE A 111 9.62 14.40 -1.32
N LYS A 112 9.22 14.82 -2.53
CA LYS A 112 8.43 16.04 -2.72
C LYS A 112 7.10 15.98 -1.95
N ASN A 113 6.39 14.87 -2.04
CA ASN A 113 5.11 14.69 -1.34
C ASN A 113 5.31 14.68 0.18
N GLN A 114 6.34 14.02 0.69
CA GLN A 114 6.69 14.04 2.11
C GLN A 114 7.04 15.45 2.59
N SER A 115 7.80 16.23 1.82
CA SER A 115 8.10 17.64 2.14
C SER A 115 6.82 18.50 2.25
N VAL A 116 5.83 18.24 1.39
CA VAL A 116 4.52 18.93 1.47
C VAL A 116 3.78 18.55 2.75
N VAL A 117 3.81 17.28 3.15
CA VAL A 117 3.19 16.82 4.41
C VAL A 117 3.87 17.48 5.60
N LEU A 118 5.22 17.54 5.65
CA LEU A 118 5.97 18.22 6.71
C LEU A 118 5.59 19.71 6.80
N LYS A 119 5.49 20.41 5.68
CA LYS A 119 5.08 21.84 5.66
C LYS A 119 3.65 22.02 6.20
N ARG A 120 2.73 21.13 5.89
CA ARG A 120 1.37 21.18 6.43
C ARG A 120 1.36 20.93 7.94
N TYR A 121 2.16 19.97 8.40
CA TYR A 121 2.30 19.66 9.82
C TYR A 121 2.91 20.84 10.58
N GLU A 122 3.99 21.44 10.08
CA GLU A 122 4.62 22.66 10.58
C GLU A 122 3.58 23.77 10.80
N LYS A 123 2.80 24.06 9.74
CA LYS A 123 1.75 25.08 9.80
C LYS A 123 0.64 24.73 10.81
N SER A 124 0.22 23.47 10.89
CA SER A 124 -0.88 23.05 11.77
C SER A 124 -0.52 23.02 13.24
N LYS A 125 0.77 22.82 13.54
CA LYS A 125 1.30 22.75 14.93
C LYS A 125 2.00 24.01 15.40
N GLY A 126 2.23 24.98 14.50
CA GLY A 126 2.96 26.21 14.82
C GLY A 126 4.43 25.98 15.19
N ILE A 127 5.05 24.93 14.65
CA ILE A 127 6.46 24.57 14.85
C ILE A 127 7.27 24.88 13.60
N THR A 128 8.58 24.92 13.73
CA THR A 128 9.51 25.17 12.60
C THR A 128 10.33 23.92 12.32
N LEU A 129 10.30 23.44 11.07
CA LEU A 129 10.98 22.23 10.59
C LEU A 129 11.98 22.55 9.44
N ASN A 130 12.74 23.65 9.59
CA ASN A 130 13.64 24.13 8.54
C ASN A 130 14.77 23.13 8.24
N GLU A 131 15.35 22.50 9.28
CA GLU A 131 16.44 21.55 9.09
C GLU A 131 15.96 20.27 8.41
N GLU A 132 14.77 19.78 8.78
CA GLU A 132 14.12 18.64 8.14
C GLU A 132 13.80 18.93 6.67
N GLN A 133 13.32 20.14 6.37
CA GLN A 133 13.07 20.57 4.99
C GLN A 133 14.36 20.67 4.17
N LYS A 134 15.45 21.18 4.75
CA LYS A 134 16.78 21.20 4.11
C LYS A 134 17.27 19.77 3.84
N MET A 135 17.16 18.88 4.82
CA MET A 135 17.55 17.48 4.67
C MET A 135 16.77 16.80 3.54
N MET A 136 15.45 17.00 3.45
CA MET A 136 14.63 16.48 2.36
C MET A 136 15.09 16.96 0.99
N ASN A 137 15.50 18.22 0.87
CA ASN A 137 16.05 18.76 -0.39
C ASN A 137 17.41 18.14 -0.73
N ILE A 138 18.29 17.94 0.27
CA ILE A 138 19.59 17.27 0.08
C ILE A 138 19.37 15.84 -0.42
N CYS A 139 18.51 15.07 0.24
CA CYS A 139 18.18 13.71 -0.17
C CYS A 139 17.63 13.67 -1.59
N ARG A 140 16.75 14.62 -1.94
CA ARG A 140 16.18 14.73 -3.28
C ARG A 140 17.26 14.94 -4.35
N ASN A 141 18.22 15.84 -4.11
CA ASN A 141 19.31 16.11 -5.03
C ASN A 141 20.22 14.87 -5.18
N LYS A 142 20.59 14.24 -4.08
CA LYS A 142 21.38 13.00 -4.10
C LYS A 142 20.70 11.89 -4.93
N VAL A 143 19.38 11.69 -4.77
CA VAL A 143 18.63 10.73 -5.59
C VAL A 143 18.74 11.05 -7.08
N LEU A 144 18.70 12.31 -7.48
CA LEU A 144 18.82 12.70 -8.89
C LEU A 144 20.22 12.45 -9.47
N GLU A 145 21.27 12.45 -8.64
CA GLU A 145 22.66 12.20 -9.02
C GLU A 145 23.02 10.69 -9.12
N CYS A 146 22.28 9.81 -8.43
CA CYS A 146 22.54 8.36 -8.41
C CYS A 146 22.66 7.77 -9.82
N GLN A 147 23.58 6.85 -10.02
CA GLN A 147 23.76 6.12 -11.29
C GLN A 147 23.25 4.67 -11.21
N LYS A 148 23.07 4.13 -10.00
CA LYS A 148 22.61 2.76 -9.75
C LYS A 148 21.44 2.75 -8.77
N ILE A 149 20.59 1.72 -8.86
CA ILE A 149 19.48 1.52 -7.93
C ILE A 149 19.97 1.33 -6.49
N SER A 150 21.08 0.61 -6.30
CA SER A 150 21.67 0.38 -4.98
C SER A 150 22.07 1.65 -4.25
N GLU A 151 22.45 2.71 -4.98
CA GLU A 151 22.80 4.00 -4.40
C GLU A 151 21.57 4.77 -3.88
N MET A 152 20.37 4.41 -4.36
CA MET A 152 19.11 5.05 -3.95
C MET A 152 18.51 4.44 -2.67
N ILE A 153 19.04 3.29 -2.22
CA ILE A 153 18.58 2.56 -1.04
C ILE A 153 19.40 3.06 0.15
N GLY A 154 18.78 3.79 1.07
CA GLY A 154 19.47 4.32 2.26
C GLY A 154 19.42 5.84 2.41
N PHE A 155 18.64 6.51 1.58
CA PHE A 155 18.32 7.93 1.72
C PHE A 155 17.00 8.17 2.46
#